data_724586167a18a1c4c4757c446a9d6dbe
#
_entry.id   724586167a18a1c4c4757c446a9d6dbe
#
_cell.length_a   1.000
_cell.length_b   1.000
_cell.length_c   1.000
_cell.angle_alpha   90.00
_cell.angle_beta   90.00
_cell.angle_gamma   90.00
#
_symmetry.space_group_name_H-M   'P 1'
#
loop_
_entity.id
_entity.type
_entity.pdbx_description
1 polymer ?
#
loop_
_entity_poly.entity_id
_entity_poly.type
_entity_poly.pdbx_seq_one_letter_code
_entity_poly.pdbx_strand_id
1 'polypeptide(L)'
;MDLSNADALIVRNPATGKELARVSKTPVDDVSGLVAQAQASQHLWRLLPIRDRIAVVKRFWLALARNADTIANAVRDEIGKPLPEAQFEVVAALDSLRWTVKNAKGVLADRRIGPGWQRFALMGPSRLRWKPLGVVGIVGTWNYPVLLDAPAIAQAIIAGNGVAWKPSELCVGVASHLRDCLDEAGVPAGLVATLMGGPEIGRAMIESGLLAKGFFTGGLENGRSIQTTLAQQSIPSVMELSGFDPAIVLPDSPLEATAKALTWASFVGAGQTCVAVKRIYVVGDAQPWADAMASLAKSLRVGDPASGNIDIGPMISDRARERFHATILRAIDAGAKALAGGRPIDGPGWFYEPTVLLATNANAESVLEGVFGPVVVIRSVAGDDAAIQAANASNFGLAASVWGRDHKRCRAIAARIDAGMVTINDAVTPSGLAASPFGGTKRSGFGRVRGAIGLREFVEPQTHYERSPGGFRPHLFPYSANLGRILNIYRRWFHS
;
A
#
# COMPACT_ATOMS: atom_id res chain seq x y z
N MET A 1 20.51 31.09 -6.40
CA MET A 1 21.17 30.69 -5.13
C MET A 1 21.71 29.30 -5.33
N ASP A 2 23.04 29.16 -5.21
CA ASP A 2 23.69 27.85 -5.30
C ASP A 2 23.41 27.12 -3.98
N LEU A 3 22.55 26.09 -4.05
CA LEU A 3 22.19 25.30 -2.87
C LEU A 3 23.42 24.49 -2.43
N SER A 4 23.79 24.58 -1.16
CA SER A 4 24.79 23.67 -0.60
C SER A 4 24.30 22.21 -0.73
N ASN A 5 25.22 21.24 -0.86
CA ASN A 5 24.85 19.83 -0.94
C ASN A 5 24.07 19.32 0.31
N ALA A 6 24.19 20.02 1.44
CA ALA A 6 23.49 19.70 2.68
C ALA A 6 21.98 20.04 2.60
N ASP A 7 21.61 21.07 1.84
CA ASP A 7 20.27 21.63 1.82
C ASP A 7 19.44 21.18 0.61
N ALA A 8 19.99 20.31 -0.25
CA ALA A 8 19.33 19.83 -1.45
C ALA A 8 19.16 18.31 -1.47
N LEU A 9 18.04 17.88 -2.05
CA LEU A 9 17.82 16.50 -2.51
C LEU A 9 18.35 16.40 -3.94
N ILE A 10 19.18 15.41 -4.20
CA ILE A 10 19.69 15.11 -5.54
C ILE A 10 18.94 13.91 -6.08
N VAL A 11 18.11 14.15 -7.08
CA VAL A 11 17.41 13.09 -7.80
C VAL A 11 18.31 12.54 -8.89
N ARG A 12 18.46 11.22 -8.97
CA ARG A 12 19.31 10.56 -9.95
C ARG A 12 18.50 9.58 -10.79
N ASN A 13 18.83 9.53 -12.07
CA ASN A 13 18.32 8.49 -12.93
C ASN A 13 19.02 7.15 -12.61
N PRO A 14 18.28 6.11 -12.17
CA PRO A 14 18.87 4.84 -11.76
C PRO A 14 19.48 4.03 -12.93
N ALA A 15 19.08 4.32 -14.17
CA ALA A 15 19.64 3.66 -15.35
C ALA A 15 20.99 4.23 -15.77
N THR A 16 21.28 5.50 -15.45
CA THR A 16 22.51 6.18 -15.89
C THR A 16 23.38 6.67 -14.75
N GLY A 17 22.84 6.74 -13.52
CA GLY A 17 23.48 7.36 -12.36
C GLY A 17 23.55 8.89 -12.42
N LYS A 18 23.11 9.51 -13.51
CA LYS A 18 23.19 10.96 -13.73
C LYS A 18 22.18 11.72 -12.87
N GLU A 19 22.54 12.92 -12.44
CA GLU A 19 21.64 13.84 -11.77
C GLU A 19 20.58 14.33 -12.75
N LEU A 20 19.30 14.24 -12.32
CA LEU A 20 18.13 14.73 -13.06
C LEU A 20 17.68 16.09 -12.55
N ALA A 21 17.66 16.26 -11.24
CA ALA A 21 17.17 17.47 -10.60
C ALA A 21 17.79 17.64 -9.22
N ARG A 22 17.79 18.91 -8.77
CA ARG A 22 18.18 19.30 -7.41
C ARG A 22 17.06 20.11 -6.80
N VAL A 23 16.53 19.69 -5.67
CA VAL A 23 15.36 20.29 -5.01
C VAL A 23 15.70 20.64 -3.58
N SER A 24 15.33 21.85 -3.13
CA SER A 24 15.55 22.29 -1.76
C SER A 24 14.79 21.39 -0.77
N LYS A 25 15.44 21.01 0.31
CA LYS A 25 14.79 20.34 1.43
C LYS A 25 13.90 21.32 2.19
N THR A 26 12.86 20.82 2.78
CA THR A 26 12.14 21.52 3.85
C THR A 26 13.06 21.62 5.06
N PRO A 27 13.30 22.81 5.64
CA PRO A 27 14.05 22.92 6.89
C PRO A 27 13.35 22.12 8.00
N VAL A 28 14.12 21.41 8.82
CA VAL A 28 13.58 20.57 9.90
C VAL A 28 12.75 21.43 10.88
N ASP A 29 13.20 22.63 11.18
CA ASP A 29 12.54 23.56 12.11
C ASP A 29 11.19 24.08 11.57
N ASP A 30 10.98 24.09 10.26
CA ASP A 30 9.75 24.54 9.63
C ASP A 30 8.65 23.45 9.63
N VAL A 31 9.02 22.19 9.83
CA VAL A 31 8.10 21.04 9.68
C VAL A 31 6.88 21.18 10.61
N SER A 32 7.11 21.47 11.90
CA SER A 32 6.00 21.63 12.86
C SER A 32 5.07 22.80 12.49
N GLY A 33 5.63 23.91 12.00
CA GLY A 33 4.88 25.06 11.52
C GLY A 33 3.99 24.72 10.31
N LEU A 34 4.53 23.97 9.35
CA LEU A 34 3.79 23.52 8.16
C LEU A 34 2.65 22.54 8.54
N VAL A 35 2.88 21.63 9.49
CA VAL A 35 1.83 20.73 9.99
C VAL A 35 0.75 21.50 10.74
N ALA A 36 1.13 22.51 11.55
CA ALA A 36 0.16 23.39 12.22
C ALA A 36 -0.68 24.21 11.22
N GLN A 37 -0.07 24.66 10.12
CA GLN A 37 -0.78 25.33 9.03
C GLN A 37 -1.81 24.38 8.39
N ALA A 38 -1.44 23.09 8.19
CA ALA A 38 -2.39 22.09 7.69
C ALA A 38 -3.56 21.87 8.65
N GLN A 39 -3.31 21.95 9.96
CA GLN A 39 -4.37 21.86 10.97
C GLN A 39 -5.31 23.07 10.91
N ALA A 40 -4.78 24.28 10.81
CA ALA A 40 -5.59 25.49 10.67
C ALA A 40 -6.47 25.44 9.41
N SER A 41 -5.90 25.06 8.26
CA SER A 41 -6.64 24.91 7.01
C SER A 41 -7.70 23.80 7.09
N GLN A 42 -7.39 22.69 7.79
CA GLN A 42 -8.33 21.59 7.99
C GLN A 42 -9.55 22.00 8.82
N HIS A 43 -9.40 22.85 9.80
CA HIS A 43 -10.53 23.34 10.60
C HIS A 43 -11.60 24.04 9.74
N LEU A 44 -11.20 24.74 8.69
CA LEU A 44 -12.14 25.34 7.73
C LEU A 44 -12.63 24.30 6.71
N TRP A 45 -11.73 23.45 6.22
CA TRP A 45 -12.04 22.44 5.22
C TRP A 45 -13.09 21.44 5.67
N ARG A 46 -13.01 20.96 6.91
CA ARG A 46 -13.97 20.00 7.48
C ARG A 46 -15.41 20.51 7.54
N LEU A 47 -15.61 21.83 7.53
CA LEU A 47 -16.94 22.44 7.56
C LEU A 47 -17.63 22.41 6.20
N LEU A 48 -16.88 22.23 5.12
CA LEU A 48 -17.45 22.15 3.78
C LEU A 48 -18.31 20.89 3.63
N PRO A 49 -19.47 20.99 2.95
CA PRO A 49 -20.24 19.80 2.56
C PRO A 49 -19.39 18.82 1.76
N ILE A 50 -19.64 17.52 1.94
CA ILE A 50 -18.89 16.49 1.22
C ILE A 50 -18.92 16.64 -0.30
N ARG A 51 -20.03 17.17 -0.86
CA ARG A 51 -20.16 17.45 -2.31
C ARG A 51 -19.09 18.42 -2.81
N ASP A 52 -18.75 19.43 -2.01
CA ASP A 52 -17.81 20.48 -2.40
C ASP A 52 -16.37 19.94 -2.32
N ARG A 53 -16.08 19.12 -1.30
CA ARG A 53 -14.81 18.38 -1.19
C ARG A 53 -14.65 17.38 -2.35
N ILE A 54 -15.71 16.67 -2.74
CA ILE A 54 -15.73 15.80 -3.92
C ILE A 54 -15.40 16.59 -5.20
N ALA A 55 -15.92 17.80 -5.34
CA ALA A 55 -15.67 18.64 -6.52
C ALA A 55 -14.19 19.01 -6.65
N VAL A 56 -13.50 19.31 -5.54
CA VAL A 56 -12.05 19.58 -5.54
C VAL A 56 -11.27 18.32 -5.91
N VAL A 57 -11.55 17.18 -5.28
CA VAL A 57 -10.86 15.91 -5.60
C VAL A 57 -11.12 15.47 -7.04
N LYS A 58 -12.30 15.74 -7.59
CA LYS A 58 -12.59 15.51 -9.01
C LYS A 58 -11.69 16.36 -9.91
N ARG A 59 -11.43 17.62 -9.56
CA ARG A 59 -10.48 18.47 -10.33
C ARG A 59 -9.06 17.94 -10.23
N PHE A 60 -8.62 17.46 -9.04
CA PHE A 60 -7.32 16.80 -8.87
C PHE A 60 -7.20 15.55 -9.75
N TRP A 61 -8.22 14.68 -9.77
CA TRP A 61 -8.26 13.54 -10.68
C TRP A 61 -8.10 13.96 -12.14
N LEU A 62 -8.83 15.01 -12.58
CA LEU A 62 -8.77 15.50 -13.96
C LEU A 62 -7.43 16.18 -14.28
N ALA A 63 -6.83 16.90 -13.34
CA ALA A 63 -5.50 17.48 -13.49
C ALA A 63 -4.43 16.39 -13.68
N LEU A 64 -4.46 15.34 -12.84
CA LEU A 64 -3.57 14.20 -12.98
C LEU A 64 -3.77 13.47 -14.31
N ALA A 65 -5.01 13.33 -14.78
CA ALA A 65 -5.30 12.72 -16.08
C ALA A 65 -4.73 13.53 -17.26
N ARG A 66 -4.76 14.86 -17.20
CA ARG A 66 -4.16 15.72 -18.24
C ARG A 66 -2.64 15.65 -18.25
N ASN A 67 -2.02 15.43 -17.10
CA ASN A 67 -0.56 15.37 -16.94
C ASN A 67 -0.03 13.93 -16.92
N ALA A 68 -0.85 12.92 -17.29
CA ALA A 68 -0.53 11.50 -17.14
C ALA A 68 0.78 11.10 -17.83
N ASP A 69 1.02 11.55 -19.06
CA ASP A 69 2.23 11.22 -19.81
C ASP A 69 3.48 11.88 -19.20
N THR A 70 3.38 13.12 -18.74
CA THR A 70 4.47 13.83 -18.05
C THR A 70 4.84 13.10 -16.76
N ILE A 71 3.85 12.71 -15.97
CA ILE A 71 4.05 11.97 -14.71
C ILE A 71 4.63 10.57 -15.00
N ALA A 72 4.14 9.86 -16.02
CA ALA A 72 4.69 8.56 -16.39
C ALA A 72 6.16 8.65 -16.84
N ASN A 73 6.53 9.70 -17.57
CA ASN A 73 7.93 9.94 -17.93
C ASN A 73 8.79 10.24 -16.70
N ALA A 74 8.29 11.04 -15.74
CA ALA A 74 9.01 11.27 -14.49
C ALA A 74 9.21 9.97 -13.69
N VAL A 75 8.19 9.10 -13.62
CA VAL A 75 8.30 7.76 -13.01
C VAL A 75 9.36 6.92 -13.72
N ARG A 76 9.39 6.91 -15.08
CA ARG A 76 10.43 6.22 -15.83
C ARG A 76 11.83 6.74 -15.47
N ASP A 77 12.00 8.04 -15.43
CA ASP A 77 13.33 8.66 -15.33
C ASP A 77 13.88 8.60 -13.90
N GLU A 78 13.02 8.77 -12.87
CA GLU A 78 13.43 8.80 -11.46
C GLU A 78 13.45 7.42 -10.80
N ILE A 79 12.63 6.49 -11.28
CA ILE A 79 12.51 5.15 -10.67
C ILE A 79 13.10 4.06 -11.56
N GLY A 80 13.22 4.34 -12.87
CA GLY A 80 13.75 3.38 -13.84
C GLY A 80 12.74 2.34 -14.32
N LYS A 81 11.44 2.62 -14.23
CA LYS A 81 10.43 1.72 -14.79
C LYS A 81 10.36 1.79 -16.30
N PRO A 82 10.18 0.69 -17.02
CA PRO A 82 9.72 0.72 -18.41
C PRO A 82 8.49 1.59 -18.57
N LEU A 83 8.39 2.37 -19.64
CA LEU A 83 7.30 3.34 -19.81
C LEU A 83 5.90 2.70 -19.73
N PRO A 84 5.63 1.49 -20.27
CA PRO A 84 4.33 0.83 -20.08
C PRO A 84 3.99 0.56 -18.61
N GLU A 85 4.96 0.22 -17.76
CA GLU A 85 4.75 0.00 -16.33
C GLU A 85 4.44 1.32 -15.60
N ALA A 86 5.16 2.40 -15.98
CA ALA A 86 4.90 3.74 -15.43
C ALA A 86 3.50 4.24 -15.84
N GLN A 87 3.09 4.04 -17.08
CA GLN A 87 1.74 4.37 -17.56
C GLN A 87 0.66 3.54 -16.83
N PHE A 88 0.90 2.24 -16.64
CA PHE A 88 -0.01 1.36 -15.89
C PHE A 88 -0.21 1.86 -14.45
N GLU A 89 0.86 2.30 -13.78
CA GLU A 89 0.79 2.88 -12.44
C GLU A 89 -0.10 4.13 -12.41
N VAL A 90 0.11 5.05 -13.36
CA VAL A 90 -0.69 6.28 -13.46
C VAL A 90 -2.17 5.98 -13.71
N VAL A 91 -2.47 5.05 -14.62
CA VAL A 91 -3.85 4.61 -14.91
C VAL A 91 -4.51 4.01 -13.67
N ALA A 92 -3.81 3.15 -12.93
CA ALA A 92 -4.34 2.55 -11.70
C ALA A 92 -4.60 3.61 -10.61
N ALA A 93 -3.75 4.65 -10.52
CA ALA A 93 -3.98 5.79 -9.64
C ALA A 93 -5.24 6.58 -10.07
N LEU A 94 -5.39 6.86 -11.37
CA LEU A 94 -6.57 7.53 -11.92
C LEU A 94 -7.87 6.77 -11.63
N ASP A 95 -7.85 5.44 -11.75
CA ASP A 95 -9.00 4.60 -11.41
C ASP A 95 -9.33 4.66 -9.92
N SER A 96 -8.32 4.70 -9.05
CA SER A 96 -8.51 4.85 -7.60
C SER A 96 -9.10 6.21 -7.24
N LEU A 97 -8.65 7.30 -7.88
CA LEU A 97 -9.24 8.63 -7.68
C LEU A 97 -10.69 8.68 -8.19
N ARG A 98 -10.94 8.13 -9.37
CA ARG A 98 -12.28 8.03 -9.96
C ARG A 98 -13.23 7.27 -9.04
N TRP A 99 -12.79 6.13 -8.51
CA TRP A 99 -13.58 5.33 -7.58
C TRP A 99 -13.91 6.16 -6.32
N THR A 100 -12.91 6.83 -5.75
CA THR A 100 -13.06 7.67 -4.54
C THR A 100 -14.09 8.78 -4.78
N VAL A 101 -13.98 9.54 -5.88
CA VAL A 101 -14.92 10.59 -6.26
C VAL A 101 -16.35 10.07 -6.38
N LYS A 102 -16.54 8.89 -7.00
CA LYS A 102 -17.86 8.32 -7.23
C LYS A 102 -18.52 7.75 -5.97
N ASN A 103 -17.73 7.20 -5.06
CA ASN A 103 -18.25 6.37 -3.97
C ASN A 103 -18.18 7.05 -2.59
N ALA A 104 -17.38 8.10 -2.41
CA ALA A 104 -17.14 8.71 -1.09
C ALA A 104 -18.42 9.14 -0.38
N LYS A 105 -19.38 9.74 -1.10
CA LYS A 105 -20.66 10.17 -0.51
C LYS A 105 -21.43 8.98 0.11
N GLY A 106 -21.46 7.84 -0.58
CA GLY A 106 -22.14 6.63 -0.07
C GLY A 106 -21.38 5.94 1.05
N VAL A 107 -20.04 5.86 0.93
CA VAL A 107 -19.17 5.22 1.94
C VAL A 107 -19.19 5.97 3.26
N LEU A 108 -19.24 7.31 3.21
CA LEU A 108 -19.22 8.20 4.37
C LEU A 108 -20.63 8.72 4.76
N ALA A 109 -21.69 8.13 4.21
CA ALA A 109 -23.04 8.48 4.59
C ALA A 109 -23.37 8.07 6.03
N ASP A 110 -24.11 8.91 6.73
CA ASP A 110 -24.66 8.60 8.04
C ASP A 110 -25.53 7.35 7.97
N ARG A 111 -25.41 6.47 8.95
CA ARG A 111 -26.20 5.22 9.05
C ARG A 111 -27.06 5.26 10.31
N ARG A 112 -28.32 4.91 10.16
CA ARG A 112 -29.14 4.57 11.33
C ARG A 112 -28.61 3.27 11.92
N ILE A 113 -28.25 3.32 13.20
CA ILE A 113 -27.91 2.17 14.01
C ILE A 113 -28.94 2.07 15.12
N GLY A 114 -29.25 0.88 15.45
CA GLY A 114 -30.10 0.69 16.56
C GLY A 114 -31.34 -0.08 16.28
N PRO A 115 -31.98 -0.32 17.32
CA PRO A 115 -32.70 -1.52 17.54
C PRO A 115 -34.10 -1.35 17.00
N GLY A 116 -34.53 -2.27 16.20
CA GLY A 116 -35.92 -2.30 15.77
C GLY A 116 -36.88 -2.32 16.97
N TRP A 117 -36.67 -3.23 17.91
CA TRP A 117 -37.53 -3.46 19.07
C TRP A 117 -37.13 -2.65 20.33
N GLN A 118 -35.87 -2.27 20.51
CA GLN A 118 -35.45 -1.42 21.65
C GLN A 118 -36.06 -0.02 21.61
N ARG A 119 -36.70 0.36 20.51
CA ARG A 119 -37.63 1.50 20.49
C ARG A 119 -38.73 1.37 21.54
N PHE A 120 -39.24 0.17 21.74
CA PHE A 120 -40.21 -0.12 22.77
C PHE A 120 -39.58 -0.15 24.19
N ALA A 121 -38.28 -0.38 24.30
CA ALA A 121 -37.51 -0.37 25.52
C ALA A 121 -36.95 1.02 25.89
N LEU A 122 -37.62 2.08 25.45
CA LEU A 122 -37.30 3.46 25.85
C LEU A 122 -36.00 4.04 25.30
N MET A 123 -35.46 3.45 24.25
CA MET A 123 -34.27 3.97 23.54
C MET A 123 -34.66 4.85 22.35
N GLY A 124 -33.98 5.97 22.19
CA GLY A 124 -34.15 6.87 21.04
C GLY A 124 -33.41 6.36 19.79
N PRO A 125 -33.61 7.01 18.65
CA PRO A 125 -32.87 6.71 17.44
C PRO A 125 -31.39 7.05 17.61
N SER A 126 -30.54 6.16 17.11
CA SER A 126 -29.11 6.38 17.04
C SER A 126 -28.63 6.45 15.59
N ARG A 127 -27.64 7.26 15.35
CA ARG A 127 -26.99 7.40 14.05
C ARG A 127 -25.47 7.23 14.22
N LEU A 128 -24.86 6.49 13.31
CA LEU A 128 -23.44 6.47 13.13
C LEU A 128 -23.07 7.56 12.13
N ARG A 129 -22.22 8.49 12.54
CA ARG A 129 -21.65 9.54 11.69
C ARG A 129 -20.17 9.33 11.51
N TRP A 130 -19.62 9.78 10.40
CA TRP A 130 -18.21 9.74 10.11
C TRP A 130 -17.59 11.11 10.31
N LYS A 131 -16.65 11.21 11.23
CA LYS A 131 -15.97 12.46 11.60
C LYS A 131 -14.55 12.45 11.03
N PRO A 132 -14.08 13.54 10.38
CA PRO A 132 -12.68 13.69 10.01
C PRO A 132 -11.77 13.56 11.22
N LEU A 133 -10.60 12.99 11.03
CA LEU A 133 -9.60 12.77 12.09
C LEU A 133 -8.90 14.08 12.50
N GLY A 134 -8.47 14.88 11.55
CA GLY A 134 -7.63 16.06 11.75
C GLY A 134 -6.57 16.16 10.66
N VAL A 135 -5.30 16.29 11.01
CA VAL A 135 -4.18 16.18 10.07
C VAL A 135 -3.68 14.74 10.06
N VAL A 136 -3.58 14.15 8.88
CA VAL A 136 -3.00 12.82 8.69
C VAL A 136 -1.60 12.93 8.10
N GLY A 137 -0.65 12.19 8.68
CA GLY A 137 0.70 12.07 8.16
C GLY A 137 0.77 10.97 7.10
N ILE A 138 1.24 11.28 5.91
CA ILE A 138 1.47 10.31 4.83
C ILE A 138 2.95 10.27 4.51
N VAL A 139 3.62 9.16 4.80
CA VAL A 139 4.99 8.89 4.38
C VAL A 139 4.93 8.06 3.11
N GLY A 140 5.24 8.71 2.00
CA GLY A 140 5.17 8.14 0.67
C GLY A 140 6.32 7.19 0.35
N THR A 141 6.18 6.48 -0.75
CA THR A 141 7.13 5.47 -1.23
C THR A 141 7.67 5.84 -2.60
N TRP A 142 8.78 5.20 -2.98
CA TRP A 142 9.42 5.44 -4.27
C TRP A 142 8.99 4.43 -5.35
N ASN A 143 8.57 3.21 -4.98
CA ASN A 143 8.32 2.15 -5.97
C ASN A 143 7.00 2.30 -6.75
N TYR A 144 5.98 2.89 -6.14
CA TYR A 144 4.70 3.25 -6.77
C TYR A 144 4.20 4.60 -6.23
N PRO A 145 4.95 5.70 -6.43
CA PRO A 145 4.66 6.99 -5.79
C PRO A 145 3.32 7.60 -6.24
N VAL A 146 2.92 7.38 -7.49
CA VAL A 146 1.64 7.90 -8.00
C VAL A 146 0.47 7.08 -7.49
N LEU A 147 0.56 5.74 -7.58
CA LEU A 147 -0.53 4.83 -7.18
C LEU A 147 -0.79 4.82 -5.68
N LEU A 148 0.23 5.06 -4.85
CA LEU A 148 0.09 4.98 -3.40
C LEU A 148 -0.16 6.34 -2.77
N ASP A 149 0.52 7.40 -3.21
CA ASP A 149 0.41 8.71 -2.58
C ASP A 149 -0.84 9.47 -3.05
N ALA A 150 -1.11 9.57 -4.36
CA ALA A 150 -2.23 10.37 -4.87
C ALA A 150 -3.61 9.89 -4.38
N PRO A 151 -3.95 8.57 -4.37
CA PRO A 151 -5.20 8.10 -3.79
C PRO A 151 -5.29 8.31 -2.27
N ALA A 152 -4.20 8.16 -1.53
CA ALA A 152 -4.18 8.39 -0.08
C ALA A 152 -4.47 9.85 0.25
N ILE A 153 -3.81 10.80 -0.44
CA ILE A 153 -4.08 12.23 -0.32
C ILE A 153 -5.54 12.53 -0.69
N ALA A 154 -6.03 12.01 -1.81
CA ALA A 154 -7.40 12.22 -2.26
C ALA A 154 -8.44 11.72 -1.24
N GLN A 155 -8.24 10.52 -0.66
CA GLN A 155 -9.11 9.96 0.37
C GLN A 155 -9.06 10.78 1.66
N ALA A 156 -7.88 11.27 2.07
CA ALA A 156 -7.72 12.11 3.23
C ALA A 156 -8.50 13.42 3.10
N ILE A 157 -8.29 14.17 2.00
CA ILE A 157 -8.94 15.47 1.82
C ILE A 157 -10.45 15.34 1.57
N ILE A 158 -10.93 14.32 0.86
CA ILE A 158 -12.36 14.08 0.65
C ILE A 158 -13.06 13.70 1.96
N ALA A 159 -12.37 13.00 2.85
CA ALA A 159 -12.85 12.69 4.20
C ALA A 159 -12.92 13.93 5.12
N GLY A 160 -12.27 15.04 4.74
CA GLY A 160 -12.28 16.31 5.48
C GLY A 160 -11.03 16.53 6.33
N ASN A 161 -9.94 15.81 6.07
CA ASN A 161 -8.67 15.96 6.76
C ASN A 161 -7.75 16.97 6.07
N GLY A 162 -6.78 17.50 6.82
CA GLY A 162 -5.54 18.04 6.32
C GLY A 162 -4.51 16.92 6.15
N VAL A 163 -3.47 17.17 5.40
CA VAL A 163 -2.41 16.19 5.11
C VAL A 163 -1.04 16.81 5.35
N ALA A 164 -0.20 16.11 6.10
CA ALA A 164 1.23 16.30 6.12
C ALA A 164 1.84 15.18 5.28
N TRP A 165 2.28 15.50 4.06
CA TRP A 165 2.79 14.54 3.10
C TRP A 165 4.29 14.65 2.94
N LYS A 166 4.99 13.59 3.32
CA LYS A 166 6.42 13.42 3.06
C LYS A 166 6.60 12.43 1.92
N PRO A 167 6.76 12.87 0.67
CA PRO A 167 7.07 11.98 -0.45
C PRO A 167 8.45 11.36 -0.29
N SER A 168 8.75 10.31 -1.06
CA SER A 168 10.09 9.75 -1.08
C SER A 168 11.10 10.73 -1.69
N GLU A 169 12.26 10.82 -1.07
CA GLU A 169 13.40 11.62 -1.55
C GLU A 169 13.99 11.10 -2.88
N LEU A 170 13.60 9.90 -3.31
CA LEU A 170 14.09 9.26 -4.54
C LEU A 170 13.24 9.61 -5.78
N CYS A 171 12.07 10.25 -5.60
CA CYS A 171 11.15 10.57 -6.68
C CYS A 171 10.48 11.94 -6.48
N VAL A 172 11.30 12.96 -6.29
CA VAL A 172 10.86 14.33 -5.94
C VAL A 172 10.18 15.03 -7.11
N GLY A 173 10.58 14.76 -8.34
CA GLY A 173 9.92 15.31 -9.54
C GLY A 173 8.51 14.74 -9.70
N VAL A 174 8.31 13.45 -9.49
CA VAL A 174 6.96 12.86 -9.43
C VAL A 174 6.12 13.56 -8.35
N ALA A 175 6.69 13.79 -7.16
CA ALA A 175 6.00 14.48 -6.08
C ALA A 175 5.66 15.93 -6.45
N SER A 176 6.56 16.65 -7.13
CA SER A 176 6.31 18.00 -7.61
C SER A 176 5.15 18.04 -8.60
N HIS A 177 5.08 17.13 -9.57
CA HIS A 177 3.96 17.04 -10.50
C HIS A 177 2.63 16.73 -9.79
N LEU A 178 2.64 15.88 -8.76
CA LEU A 178 1.43 15.63 -7.96
C LEU A 178 1.01 16.89 -7.18
N ARG A 179 1.99 17.66 -6.66
CA ARG A 179 1.73 18.93 -6.00
C ARG A 179 1.09 19.94 -6.96
N ASP A 180 1.65 20.10 -8.15
CA ASP A 180 1.11 20.98 -9.19
C ASP A 180 -0.34 20.61 -9.55
N CYS A 181 -0.65 19.32 -9.65
CA CYS A 181 -2.01 18.84 -9.86
C CYS A 181 -2.97 19.18 -8.71
N LEU A 182 -2.50 19.17 -7.46
CA LEU A 182 -3.29 19.58 -6.29
C LEU A 182 -3.55 21.08 -6.30
N ASP A 183 -2.56 21.90 -6.69
CA ASP A 183 -2.70 23.34 -6.81
C ASP A 183 -3.65 23.73 -7.96
N GLU A 184 -3.51 23.09 -9.11
CA GLU A 184 -4.41 23.26 -10.26
C GLU A 184 -5.88 22.87 -9.90
N ALA A 185 -6.05 21.88 -9.03
CA ALA A 185 -7.37 21.47 -8.54
C ALA A 185 -8.03 22.50 -7.60
N GLY A 186 -7.27 23.47 -7.14
CA GLY A 186 -7.73 24.46 -6.15
C GLY A 186 -7.85 23.87 -4.75
N VAL A 187 -6.96 22.97 -4.37
CA VAL A 187 -6.80 22.53 -2.99
C VAL A 187 -6.35 23.74 -2.17
N PRO A 188 -7.04 24.07 -1.05
CA PRO A 188 -6.67 25.25 -0.26
C PRO A 188 -5.19 25.26 0.16
N ALA A 189 -4.58 26.42 0.07
CA ALA A 189 -3.19 26.59 0.52
C ALA A 189 -3.03 26.11 1.97
N GLY A 190 -1.98 25.36 2.20
CA GLY A 190 -1.66 24.77 3.51
C GLY A 190 -2.47 23.53 3.88
N LEU A 191 -3.56 23.18 3.17
CA LEU A 191 -4.32 21.94 3.50
C LEU A 191 -3.51 20.67 3.31
N VAL A 192 -2.64 20.66 2.30
CA VAL A 192 -1.65 19.60 2.05
C VAL A 192 -0.26 20.21 2.19
N ALA A 193 0.38 19.98 3.34
CA ALA A 193 1.76 20.35 3.57
C ALA A 193 2.68 19.30 2.92
N THR A 194 3.38 19.68 1.85
CA THR A 194 4.37 18.82 1.19
C THR A 194 5.73 19.03 1.82
N LEU A 195 6.28 17.98 2.45
CA LEU A 195 7.50 18.02 3.25
C LEU A 195 8.62 17.31 2.49
N MET A 196 9.41 18.07 1.74
CA MET A 196 10.51 17.53 0.93
C MET A 196 11.72 17.25 1.80
N GLY A 197 12.20 16.01 1.82
CA GLY A 197 13.40 15.64 2.59
C GLY A 197 13.55 14.16 2.81
N GLY A 198 14.64 13.81 3.49
CA GLY A 198 14.98 12.44 3.86
C GLY A 198 14.26 11.95 5.13
N PRO A 199 14.83 10.91 5.77
CA PRO A 199 14.25 10.34 7.01
C PRO A 199 14.11 11.35 8.15
N GLU A 200 14.97 12.36 8.21
CA GLU A 200 14.96 13.44 9.23
C GLU A 200 13.65 14.24 9.19
N ILE A 201 13.16 14.55 7.99
CA ILE A 201 11.90 15.26 7.80
C ILE A 201 10.68 14.39 8.17
N GLY A 202 10.75 13.12 7.80
CA GLY A 202 9.71 12.16 8.21
C GLY A 202 9.64 12.02 9.74
N ARG A 203 10.79 11.99 10.41
CA ARG A 203 10.88 11.94 11.87
C ARG A 203 10.30 13.21 12.49
N ALA A 204 10.73 14.39 12.05
CA ALA A 204 10.22 15.66 12.55
C ALA A 204 8.69 15.79 12.38
N MET A 205 8.16 15.33 11.25
CA MET A 205 6.71 15.29 11.02
C MET A 205 5.99 14.42 12.06
N ILE A 206 6.50 13.22 12.33
CA ILE A 206 5.87 12.26 13.25
C ILE A 206 6.03 12.74 14.70
N GLU A 207 7.17 13.31 15.05
CA GLU A 207 7.48 13.83 16.40
C GLU A 207 6.79 15.17 16.70
N SER A 208 6.18 15.83 15.71
CA SER A 208 5.47 17.10 15.89
C SER A 208 4.33 17.05 16.92
N GLY A 209 3.76 15.87 17.17
CA GLY A 209 2.60 15.70 18.05
C GLY A 209 1.28 16.23 17.48
N LEU A 210 1.26 16.68 16.21
CA LEU A 210 0.11 17.33 15.59
C LEU A 210 -0.69 16.40 14.66
N LEU A 211 -0.22 15.16 14.47
CA LEU A 211 -0.89 14.20 13.62
C LEU A 211 -2.03 13.50 14.36
N ALA A 212 -3.15 13.31 13.69
CA ALA A 212 -4.28 12.51 14.17
C ALA A 212 -4.13 11.03 13.80
N LYS A 213 -3.40 10.71 12.71
CA LYS A 213 -3.12 9.35 12.26
C LYS A 213 -1.92 9.33 11.31
N GLY A 214 -1.12 8.27 11.37
CA GLY A 214 -0.01 8.04 10.46
C GLY A 214 -0.34 6.99 9.40
N PHE A 215 0.08 7.23 8.15
CA PHE A 215 0.06 6.27 7.04
C PHE A 215 1.49 6.10 6.54
N PHE A 216 1.97 4.88 6.54
CA PHE A 216 3.32 4.55 6.11
C PHE A 216 3.31 3.38 5.14
N THR A 217 4.03 3.53 4.03
CA THR A 217 4.34 2.45 3.11
C THR A 217 5.85 2.32 2.96
N GLY A 218 6.41 1.14 3.25
CA GLY A 218 7.85 0.93 3.14
C GLY A 218 8.38 -0.34 3.81
N GLY A 219 9.69 -0.35 4.09
CA GLY A 219 10.35 -1.50 4.71
C GLY A 219 9.98 -1.71 6.18
N LEU A 220 10.04 -2.95 6.64
CA LEU A 220 9.64 -3.37 7.99
C LEU A 220 10.36 -2.61 9.11
N GLU A 221 11.67 -2.40 8.99
CA GLU A 221 12.47 -1.72 10.04
C GLU A 221 12.03 -0.27 10.24
N ASN A 222 11.90 0.48 9.12
CA ASN A 222 11.43 1.86 9.17
C ASN A 222 9.98 1.93 9.68
N GLY A 223 9.12 1.01 9.23
CA GLY A 223 7.73 0.93 9.69
C GLY A 223 7.63 0.71 11.19
N ARG A 224 8.44 -0.17 11.77
CA ARG A 224 8.50 -0.39 13.22
C ARG A 224 8.94 0.85 13.99
N SER A 225 9.98 1.55 13.50
CA SER A 225 10.46 2.78 14.13
C SER A 225 9.35 3.84 14.15
N ILE A 226 8.71 4.07 13.01
CA ILE A 226 7.59 5.02 12.86
C ILE A 226 6.41 4.64 13.75
N GLN A 227 6.01 3.36 13.74
CA GLN A 227 4.92 2.85 14.58
C GLN A 227 5.21 3.06 16.06
N THR A 228 6.45 2.80 16.51
CA THR A 228 6.85 3.00 17.91
C THR A 228 6.69 4.46 18.32
N THR A 229 7.17 5.40 17.51
CA THR A 229 7.06 6.83 17.79
C THR A 229 5.60 7.31 17.80
N LEU A 230 4.77 6.86 16.85
CA LEU A 230 3.33 7.17 16.82
C LEU A 230 2.61 6.58 18.06
N ALA A 231 2.93 5.33 18.43
CA ALA A 231 2.31 4.67 19.58
C ALA A 231 2.64 5.36 20.91
N GLN A 232 3.88 5.88 21.08
CA GLN A 232 4.27 6.67 22.25
C GLN A 232 3.41 7.94 22.42
N GLN A 233 2.88 8.48 21.32
CA GLN A 233 1.98 9.63 21.30
C GLN A 233 0.49 9.23 21.27
N SER A 234 0.17 7.94 21.38
CA SER A 234 -1.20 7.40 21.22
C SER A 234 -1.82 7.72 19.84
N ILE A 235 -1.02 7.91 18.81
CA ILE A 235 -1.46 8.18 17.44
C ILE A 235 -1.64 6.84 16.70
N PRO A 236 -2.84 6.53 16.19
CA PRO A 236 -3.08 5.32 15.41
C PRO A 236 -2.39 5.39 14.05
N SER A 237 -2.17 4.23 13.43
CA SER A 237 -1.50 4.16 12.13
C SER A 237 -2.08 3.10 11.20
N VAL A 238 -1.84 3.28 9.91
CA VAL A 238 -1.95 2.26 8.86
C VAL A 238 -0.54 1.97 8.37
N MET A 239 -0.13 0.71 8.41
CA MET A 239 1.20 0.26 8.05
C MET A 239 1.12 -0.72 6.88
N GLU A 240 1.65 -0.31 5.73
CA GLU A 240 1.82 -1.14 4.54
C GLU A 240 3.30 -1.45 4.40
N LEU A 241 3.67 -2.68 4.76
CA LEU A 241 5.06 -3.09 4.90
C LEU A 241 5.47 -4.10 3.82
N SER A 242 6.65 -4.69 3.97
CA SER A 242 7.19 -5.66 3.00
C SER A 242 6.27 -6.87 2.82
N GLY A 243 6.32 -7.44 1.61
CA GLY A 243 5.77 -8.76 1.30
C GLY A 243 6.88 -9.79 1.05
N PHE A 244 6.52 -11.06 1.06
CA PHE A 244 7.30 -12.19 0.58
C PHE A 244 6.35 -13.21 -0.01
N ASP A 245 5.71 -12.82 -1.10
CA ASP A 245 4.46 -13.40 -1.57
C ASP A 245 4.63 -14.77 -2.23
N PRO A 246 3.85 -15.78 -1.82
CA PRO A 246 3.86 -17.11 -2.39
C PRO A 246 2.90 -17.25 -3.58
N ALA A 247 3.28 -18.08 -4.56
CA ALA A 247 2.39 -18.68 -5.54
C ALA A 247 2.35 -20.19 -5.34
N ILE A 248 1.15 -20.77 -5.26
CA ILE A 248 0.95 -22.23 -5.24
C ILE A 248 0.52 -22.65 -6.63
N VAL A 249 1.28 -23.56 -7.25
CA VAL A 249 1.01 -24.06 -8.59
C VAL A 249 0.57 -25.52 -8.51
N LEU A 250 -0.66 -25.77 -8.97
CA LEU A 250 -1.25 -27.11 -8.99
C LEU A 250 -0.85 -27.89 -10.23
N PRO A 251 -0.88 -29.26 -10.19
CA PRO A 251 -0.42 -30.09 -11.31
C PRO A 251 -1.20 -29.89 -12.60
N ASP A 252 -2.45 -29.41 -12.53
CA ASP A 252 -3.31 -29.16 -13.68
C ASP A 252 -3.12 -27.77 -14.32
N SER A 253 -2.19 -26.95 -13.77
CA SER A 253 -1.89 -25.62 -14.31
C SER A 253 -1.24 -25.72 -15.69
N PRO A 254 -1.66 -24.92 -16.68
CA PRO A 254 -1.00 -24.87 -17.98
C PRO A 254 0.40 -24.25 -17.87
N LEU A 255 1.45 -25.07 -18.03
CA LEU A 255 2.83 -24.70 -17.76
C LEU A 255 3.25 -23.40 -18.44
N GLU A 256 3.12 -23.31 -19.77
CA GLU A 256 3.61 -22.17 -20.54
C GLU A 256 2.94 -20.84 -20.15
N ALA A 257 1.61 -20.82 -20.09
CA ALA A 257 0.85 -19.61 -19.75
C ALA A 257 1.10 -19.18 -18.30
N THR A 258 1.13 -20.15 -17.37
CA THR A 258 1.33 -19.86 -15.95
C THR A 258 2.76 -19.42 -15.67
N ALA A 259 3.78 -20.07 -16.28
CA ALA A 259 5.19 -19.66 -16.14
C ALA A 259 5.41 -18.24 -16.67
N LYS A 260 4.78 -17.88 -17.81
CA LYS A 260 4.83 -16.51 -18.36
C LYS A 260 4.23 -15.48 -17.39
N ALA A 261 3.06 -15.77 -16.84
CA ALA A 261 2.39 -14.89 -15.87
C ALA A 261 3.20 -14.74 -14.57
N LEU A 262 3.74 -15.85 -14.03
CA LEU A 262 4.56 -15.84 -12.84
C LEU A 262 5.92 -15.14 -13.05
N THR A 263 6.51 -15.27 -14.24
CA THR A 263 7.74 -14.52 -14.61
C THR A 263 7.47 -13.01 -14.56
N TRP A 264 6.40 -12.55 -15.20
CA TRP A 264 6.00 -11.15 -15.10
C TRP A 264 5.72 -10.72 -13.67
N ALA A 265 4.93 -11.47 -12.93
CA ALA A 265 4.58 -11.17 -11.54
C ALA A 265 5.79 -11.14 -10.59
N SER A 266 6.88 -11.85 -10.92
CA SER A 266 8.12 -11.86 -10.13
C SER A 266 9.04 -10.68 -10.45
N PHE A 267 9.03 -10.18 -11.70
CA PHE A 267 10.04 -9.25 -12.19
C PHE A 267 9.51 -7.86 -12.56
N VAL A 268 8.20 -7.63 -12.56
CA VAL A 268 7.62 -6.29 -12.78
C VAL A 268 8.22 -5.26 -11.81
N GLY A 269 8.60 -4.09 -12.31
CA GLY A 269 9.32 -3.07 -11.54
C GLY A 269 10.71 -3.51 -11.08
N ALA A 270 11.41 -4.36 -11.85
CA ALA A 270 12.64 -5.03 -11.44
C ALA A 270 12.45 -5.81 -10.11
N GLY A 271 11.28 -6.42 -9.92
CA GLY A 271 10.92 -7.13 -8.70
C GLY A 271 10.79 -6.25 -7.45
N GLN A 272 10.85 -4.93 -7.59
CA GLN A 272 10.70 -3.93 -6.54
C GLN A 272 9.23 -3.57 -6.30
N THR A 273 8.38 -4.57 -6.35
CA THR A 273 6.94 -4.52 -6.13
C THR A 273 6.61 -5.27 -4.85
N CYS A 274 5.85 -4.65 -3.94
CA CYS A 274 5.56 -5.22 -2.62
C CYS A 274 4.81 -6.55 -2.71
N VAL A 275 3.97 -6.73 -3.73
CA VAL A 275 3.20 -7.96 -4.02
C VAL A 275 3.82 -8.80 -5.15
N ALA A 276 5.10 -8.59 -5.48
CA ALA A 276 5.78 -9.45 -6.44
C ALA A 276 5.88 -10.89 -5.90
N VAL A 277 5.62 -11.86 -6.77
CA VAL A 277 5.78 -13.26 -6.43
C VAL A 277 7.26 -13.56 -6.18
N LYS A 278 7.59 -13.96 -4.95
CA LYS A 278 8.96 -14.26 -4.53
C LYS A 278 9.19 -15.74 -4.31
N ARG A 279 8.14 -16.50 -4.04
CA ARG A 279 8.20 -17.92 -3.73
C ARG A 279 7.17 -18.68 -4.57
N ILE A 280 7.59 -19.74 -5.23
CA ILE A 280 6.66 -20.59 -5.99
C ILE A 280 6.74 -22.02 -5.44
N TYR A 281 5.61 -22.52 -4.98
CA TYR A 281 5.44 -23.88 -4.49
C TYR A 281 4.69 -24.70 -5.53
N VAL A 282 5.40 -25.59 -6.19
CA VAL A 282 4.84 -26.50 -7.18
C VAL A 282 4.40 -27.79 -6.48
N VAL A 283 3.11 -28.10 -6.56
CA VAL A 283 2.61 -29.40 -6.10
C VAL A 283 3.02 -30.46 -7.13
N GLY A 284 4.09 -31.20 -6.79
CA GLY A 284 4.75 -32.14 -7.69
C GLY A 284 6.17 -31.72 -8.06
N ASP A 285 6.60 -32.00 -9.30
CA ASP A 285 7.94 -31.68 -9.77
C ASP A 285 8.07 -30.21 -10.16
N ALA A 286 8.98 -29.49 -9.50
CA ALA A 286 9.25 -28.08 -9.75
C ALA A 286 10.25 -27.84 -10.91
N GLN A 287 11.02 -28.86 -11.33
CA GLN A 287 12.09 -28.68 -12.33
C GLN A 287 11.55 -28.11 -13.66
N PRO A 288 10.46 -28.64 -14.26
CA PRO A 288 9.94 -28.09 -15.52
C PRO A 288 9.51 -26.63 -15.43
N TRP A 289 8.96 -26.22 -14.26
CA TRP A 289 8.56 -24.84 -14.00
C TRP A 289 9.77 -23.92 -13.87
N ALA A 290 10.78 -24.38 -13.15
CA ALA A 290 12.02 -23.64 -12.94
C ALA A 290 12.78 -23.45 -14.27
N ASP A 291 12.83 -24.47 -15.12
CA ASP A 291 13.47 -24.40 -16.45
C ASP A 291 12.71 -23.45 -17.38
N ALA A 292 11.38 -23.53 -17.40
CA ALA A 292 10.54 -22.64 -18.19
C ALA A 292 10.71 -21.17 -17.77
N MET A 293 10.67 -20.90 -16.48
CA MET A 293 10.86 -19.54 -15.96
C MET A 293 12.28 -19.03 -16.13
N ALA A 294 13.29 -19.88 -16.02
CA ALA A 294 14.69 -19.53 -16.29
C ALA A 294 14.91 -19.18 -17.75
N SER A 295 14.29 -19.92 -18.68
CA SER A 295 14.32 -19.60 -20.10
C SER A 295 13.67 -18.24 -20.39
N LEU A 296 12.49 -17.98 -19.81
CA LEU A 296 11.81 -16.69 -19.94
C LEU A 296 12.65 -15.56 -19.34
N ALA A 297 13.20 -15.74 -18.14
CA ALA A 297 14.03 -14.71 -17.48
C ALA A 297 15.26 -14.34 -18.33
N LYS A 298 15.91 -15.31 -18.96
CA LYS A 298 17.05 -15.07 -19.88
C LYS A 298 16.66 -14.32 -21.16
N SER A 299 15.41 -14.39 -21.56
CA SER A 299 14.92 -13.70 -22.77
C SER A 299 14.49 -12.25 -22.52
N LEU A 300 14.36 -11.84 -21.25
CA LEU A 300 13.97 -10.47 -20.89
C LEU A 300 15.07 -9.47 -21.22
N ARG A 301 14.68 -8.36 -21.81
CA ARG A 301 15.60 -7.27 -22.19
C ARG A 301 15.78 -6.35 -20.98
N VAL A 302 16.93 -6.42 -20.35
CA VAL A 302 17.32 -5.57 -19.22
C VAL A 302 18.10 -4.37 -19.75
N GLY A 303 17.72 -3.15 -19.38
CA GLY A 303 18.44 -1.96 -19.85
C GLY A 303 17.75 -0.66 -19.45
N ASP A 304 18.26 0.44 -20.04
CA ASP A 304 17.74 1.79 -19.81
C ASP A 304 16.33 1.94 -20.41
N PRO A 305 15.30 2.22 -19.60
CA PRO A 305 13.92 2.39 -20.08
C PRO A 305 13.76 3.54 -21.09
N ALA A 306 14.65 4.52 -21.10
CA ALA A 306 14.62 5.62 -22.06
C ALA A 306 15.03 5.17 -23.48
N SER A 307 15.74 4.04 -23.64
CA SER A 307 16.09 3.49 -24.96
C SER A 307 14.91 2.83 -25.69
N GLY A 308 13.77 2.66 -25.00
CA GLY A 308 12.59 1.95 -25.50
C GLY A 308 12.80 0.43 -25.57
N ASN A 309 11.71 -0.30 -25.77
CA ASN A 309 11.72 -1.76 -25.98
C ASN A 309 12.48 -2.58 -24.92
N ILE A 310 12.37 -2.16 -23.65
CA ILE A 310 12.98 -2.78 -22.47
C ILE A 310 11.87 -3.42 -21.63
N ASP A 311 12.15 -4.61 -21.07
CA ASP A 311 11.23 -5.35 -20.22
C ASP A 311 11.52 -5.10 -18.73
N ILE A 312 12.79 -4.95 -18.36
CA ILE A 312 13.26 -4.78 -16.97
C ILE A 312 14.19 -3.56 -16.90
N GLY A 313 13.84 -2.62 -16.03
CA GLY A 313 14.67 -1.47 -15.69
C GLY A 313 15.69 -1.77 -14.58
N PRO A 314 16.41 -0.75 -14.07
CA PRO A 314 17.39 -0.89 -13.00
C PRO A 314 16.73 -1.07 -11.63
N MET A 315 17.52 -1.43 -10.64
CA MET A 315 17.21 -1.23 -9.24
C MET A 315 17.33 0.26 -8.89
N ILE A 316 16.65 0.67 -7.81
CA ILE A 316 16.52 2.10 -7.47
C ILE A 316 17.84 2.78 -7.08
N SER A 317 18.80 2.04 -6.56
CA SER A 317 20.09 2.58 -6.11
C SER A 317 21.16 1.50 -6.06
N ASP A 318 22.43 1.93 -6.08
CA ASP A 318 23.58 1.04 -5.91
C ASP A 318 23.53 0.28 -4.59
N ARG A 319 23.25 0.98 -3.50
CA ARG A 319 23.11 0.37 -2.17
C ARG A 319 22.00 -0.71 -2.14
N ALA A 320 20.90 -0.49 -2.87
CA ALA A 320 19.84 -1.50 -2.98
C ALA A 320 20.31 -2.72 -3.77
N ARG A 321 21.04 -2.51 -4.87
CA ARG A 321 21.62 -3.56 -5.72
C ARG A 321 22.65 -4.40 -4.94
N GLU A 322 23.57 -3.77 -4.21
CA GLU A 322 24.57 -4.46 -3.41
C GLU A 322 23.94 -5.32 -2.31
N ARG A 323 22.99 -4.75 -1.56
CA ARG A 323 22.24 -5.48 -0.52
C ARG A 323 21.49 -6.67 -1.10
N PHE A 324 20.87 -6.48 -2.25
CA PHE A 324 20.16 -7.51 -2.97
C PHE A 324 21.13 -8.62 -3.40
N HIS A 325 22.26 -8.28 -4.01
CA HIS A 325 23.29 -9.25 -4.44
C HIS A 325 23.82 -10.07 -3.27
N ALA A 326 24.17 -9.44 -2.16
CA ALA A 326 24.59 -10.16 -0.96
C ALA A 326 23.53 -11.15 -0.46
N THR A 327 22.25 -10.83 -0.62
CA THR A 327 21.14 -11.73 -0.25
C THR A 327 21.06 -12.93 -1.20
N ILE A 328 21.24 -12.72 -2.50
CA ILE A 328 21.27 -13.79 -3.50
C ILE A 328 22.43 -14.76 -3.24
N LEU A 329 23.64 -14.25 -2.96
CA LEU A 329 24.79 -15.09 -2.62
C LEU A 329 24.53 -15.97 -1.40
N ARG A 330 23.98 -15.40 -0.33
CA ARG A 330 23.59 -16.17 0.86
C ARG A 330 22.57 -17.28 0.56
N ALA A 331 21.62 -17.02 -0.34
CA ALA A 331 20.63 -18.02 -0.73
C ALA A 331 21.26 -19.17 -1.52
N ILE A 332 22.24 -18.87 -2.37
CA ILE A 332 23.03 -19.87 -3.11
C ILE A 332 23.87 -20.69 -2.13
N ASP A 333 24.57 -20.05 -1.19
CA ASP A 333 25.36 -20.71 -0.15
C ASP A 333 24.49 -21.61 0.75
N ALA A 334 23.24 -21.22 0.97
CA ALA A 334 22.23 -22.02 1.70
C ALA A 334 21.62 -23.17 0.88
N GLY A 335 22.08 -23.38 -0.37
CA GLY A 335 21.73 -24.52 -1.22
C GLY A 335 20.70 -24.23 -2.32
N ALA A 336 20.40 -22.95 -2.63
CA ALA A 336 19.64 -22.64 -3.83
C ALA A 336 20.52 -22.76 -5.09
N LYS A 337 19.97 -23.33 -6.16
CA LYS A 337 20.63 -23.39 -7.47
C LYS A 337 20.13 -22.26 -8.35
N ALA A 338 21.01 -21.37 -8.78
CA ALA A 338 20.67 -20.35 -9.77
C ALA A 338 20.57 -20.98 -11.18
N LEU A 339 19.39 -20.90 -11.78
CA LEU A 339 19.12 -21.39 -13.14
C LEU A 339 19.18 -20.25 -14.16
N ALA A 340 18.95 -19.01 -13.69
CA ALA A 340 19.13 -17.79 -14.45
C ALA A 340 19.56 -16.66 -13.51
N GLY A 341 20.31 -15.71 -14.01
CA GLY A 341 20.73 -14.51 -13.29
C GLY A 341 21.71 -14.78 -12.15
N GLY A 342 21.54 -14.04 -11.06
CA GLY A 342 22.34 -14.18 -9.84
C GLY A 342 23.48 -13.18 -9.71
N ARG A 343 23.63 -12.22 -10.63
CA ARG A 343 24.73 -11.25 -10.63
C ARG A 343 24.28 -9.86 -11.08
N PRO A 344 24.95 -8.80 -10.62
CA PRO A 344 24.81 -7.47 -11.19
C PRO A 344 25.26 -7.45 -12.65
N ILE A 345 24.70 -6.51 -13.41
CA ILE A 345 25.13 -6.25 -14.79
C ILE A 345 26.12 -5.09 -14.73
N ASP A 346 27.30 -5.28 -15.37
CA ASP A 346 28.34 -4.27 -15.43
C ASP A 346 27.93 -3.08 -16.32
N GLY A 347 28.45 -1.92 -16.01
CA GLY A 347 28.21 -0.69 -16.76
C GLY A 347 27.52 0.41 -15.93
N PRO A 348 27.11 1.50 -16.57
CA PRO A 348 26.38 2.58 -15.91
C PRO A 348 25.01 2.12 -15.44
N GLY A 349 24.53 2.73 -14.34
CA GLY A 349 23.24 2.36 -13.75
C GLY A 349 23.30 1.13 -12.82
N TRP A 350 22.17 0.81 -12.21
CA TRP A 350 22.12 -0.19 -11.13
C TRP A 350 21.35 -1.44 -11.56
N PHE A 351 21.73 -2.00 -12.70
CA PHE A 351 21.07 -3.17 -13.28
C PHE A 351 21.44 -4.48 -12.59
N TYR A 352 20.51 -5.40 -12.60
CA TYR A 352 20.67 -6.75 -12.06
C TYR A 352 19.94 -7.77 -12.94
N GLU A 353 20.53 -8.93 -13.16
CA GLU A 353 19.93 -10.00 -13.96
C GLU A 353 18.67 -10.56 -13.26
N PRO A 354 17.52 -10.73 -13.95
CA PRO A 354 16.38 -11.46 -13.42
C PRO A 354 16.78 -12.85 -12.98
N THR A 355 16.56 -13.16 -11.70
CA THR A 355 17.14 -14.31 -11.03
C THR A 355 16.10 -15.37 -10.71
N VAL A 356 16.28 -16.58 -11.23
CA VAL A 356 15.46 -17.76 -10.95
C VAL A 356 16.28 -18.74 -10.15
N LEU A 357 15.84 -19.03 -8.93
CA LEU A 357 16.46 -19.97 -8.00
C LEU A 357 15.60 -21.23 -7.87
N LEU A 358 16.20 -22.40 -7.93
CA LEU A 358 15.58 -23.66 -7.56
C LEU A 358 16.10 -24.06 -6.18
N ALA A 359 15.21 -24.23 -5.21
CA ALA A 359 15.55 -24.65 -3.86
C ALA A 359 15.06 -26.07 -3.59
N THR A 360 15.91 -26.88 -2.96
CA THR A 360 15.58 -28.24 -2.51
C THR A 360 15.09 -28.27 -1.05
N ASN A 361 15.31 -27.18 -0.31
CA ASN A 361 14.98 -27.07 1.11
C ASN A 361 14.48 -25.67 1.47
N ALA A 362 13.90 -25.54 2.66
CA ALA A 362 13.36 -24.28 3.15
C ALA A 362 14.42 -23.28 3.63
N ASN A 363 15.65 -23.70 3.91
CA ASN A 363 16.69 -22.80 4.43
C ASN A 363 17.12 -21.78 3.38
N ALA A 364 17.33 -22.23 2.13
CA ALA A 364 17.67 -21.36 1.02
C ALA A 364 16.57 -20.33 0.72
N GLU A 365 15.31 -20.70 0.94
CA GLU A 365 14.16 -19.82 0.80
C GLU A 365 14.09 -18.78 1.93
N SER A 366 14.31 -19.19 3.17
CA SER A 366 14.18 -18.30 4.35
C SER A 366 15.19 -17.13 4.34
N VAL A 367 16.35 -17.33 3.71
CA VAL A 367 17.37 -16.28 3.52
C VAL A 367 16.84 -15.12 2.66
N LEU A 368 15.88 -15.39 1.77
CA LEU A 368 15.26 -14.40 0.89
C LEU A 368 14.11 -13.65 1.56
N GLU A 369 13.73 -13.96 2.79
CA GLU A 369 12.57 -13.32 3.43
C GLU A 369 12.74 -11.79 3.49
N GLY A 370 11.77 -11.08 2.91
CA GLY A 370 11.79 -9.62 2.80
C GLY A 370 12.70 -9.06 1.69
N VAL A 371 13.21 -9.91 0.79
CA VAL A 371 13.99 -9.48 -0.38
C VAL A 371 13.18 -8.56 -1.30
N PHE A 372 13.82 -7.51 -1.81
CA PHE A 372 13.20 -6.52 -2.68
C PHE A 372 14.09 -6.30 -3.92
N GLY A 373 13.74 -6.97 -5.00
CA GLY A 373 14.52 -7.00 -6.25
C GLY A 373 14.14 -8.18 -7.15
N PRO A 374 14.79 -8.35 -8.30
CA PRO A 374 14.38 -9.29 -9.35
C PRO A 374 14.80 -10.75 -9.04
N VAL A 375 14.13 -11.38 -8.08
CA VAL A 375 14.34 -12.79 -7.73
C VAL A 375 13.04 -13.52 -7.47
N VAL A 376 13.00 -14.78 -7.85
CA VAL A 376 12.00 -15.77 -7.47
C VAL A 376 12.68 -17.09 -7.11
N VAL A 377 12.20 -17.73 -6.03
CA VAL A 377 12.64 -19.09 -5.64
C VAL A 377 11.50 -20.09 -5.87
N ILE A 378 11.82 -21.20 -6.47
CA ILE A 378 10.87 -22.26 -6.85
C ILE A 378 11.22 -23.53 -6.08
N ARG A 379 10.21 -24.22 -5.55
CA ARG A 379 10.38 -25.45 -4.76
C ARG A 379 9.25 -26.43 -4.97
N SER A 380 9.57 -27.73 -5.05
CA SER A 380 8.62 -28.85 -5.02
C SER A 380 7.97 -28.99 -3.65
N VAL A 381 6.69 -29.32 -3.61
CA VAL A 381 5.97 -29.70 -2.40
C VAL A 381 5.10 -30.94 -2.66
N ALA A 382 4.88 -31.76 -1.62
CA ALA A 382 4.25 -33.07 -1.77
C ALA A 382 2.74 -33.02 -2.06
N GLY A 383 2.07 -31.90 -1.73
CA GLY A 383 0.63 -31.77 -1.90
C GLY A 383 0.09 -30.43 -1.38
N ASP A 384 -1.23 -30.27 -1.43
CA ASP A 384 -1.90 -29.01 -1.07
C ASP A 384 -1.61 -28.55 0.35
N ASP A 385 -1.65 -29.48 1.33
CA ASP A 385 -1.38 -29.14 2.73
C ASP A 385 0.06 -28.68 2.94
N ALA A 386 1.02 -29.32 2.28
CA ALA A 386 2.42 -28.92 2.32
C ALA A 386 2.64 -27.56 1.65
N ALA A 387 1.94 -27.28 0.54
CA ALA A 387 1.98 -25.98 -0.13
C ALA A 387 1.42 -24.87 0.75
N ILE A 388 0.27 -25.10 1.38
CA ILE A 388 -0.36 -24.14 2.30
C ILE A 388 0.53 -23.89 3.51
N GLN A 389 1.09 -24.94 4.12
CA GLN A 389 2.03 -24.82 5.24
C GLN A 389 3.25 -23.99 4.86
N ALA A 390 3.85 -24.25 3.70
CA ALA A 390 5.00 -23.51 3.21
C ALA A 390 4.65 -22.04 2.90
N ALA A 391 3.50 -21.79 2.28
CA ALA A 391 3.01 -20.43 2.01
C ALA A 391 2.83 -19.63 3.31
N ASN A 392 2.25 -20.26 4.34
CA ASN A 392 1.95 -19.63 5.61
C ASN A 392 3.13 -19.55 6.58
N ALA A 393 4.24 -20.23 6.33
CA ALA A 393 5.41 -20.27 7.20
C ALA A 393 6.15 -18.93 7.31
N SER A 394 6.02 -18.04 6.31
CA SER A 394 6.64 -16.72 6.35
C SER A 394 6.02 -15.81 7.42
N ASN A 395 6.86 -14.92 7.95
CA ASN A 395 6.43 -13.83 8.83
C ASN A 395 5.61 -12.76 8.10
N PHE A 396 5.59 -12.76 6.76
CA PHE A 396 4.84 -11.85 5.91
C PHE A 396 3.54 -12.48 5.39
N GLY A 397 2.58 -11.62 5.06
CA GLY A 397 1.30 -12.02 4.51
C GLY A 397 0.62 -10.86 3.78
N LEU A 398 1.29 -10.33 2.73
CA LEU A 398 0.74 -9.20 1.96
C LEU A 398 -0.22 -9.72 0.89
N ALA A 399 0.29 -10.50 -0.07
CA ALA A 399 -0.54 -11.19 -1.04
C ALA A 399 -0.08 -12.65 -1.24
N ALA A 400 -0.92 -13.42 -1.94
CA ALA A 400 -0.64 -14.78 -2.37
C ALA A 400 -1.44 -15.11 -3.63
N SER A 401 -1.02 -16.14 -4.36
CA SER A 401 -1.74 -16.61 -5.54
C SER A 401 -1.82 -18.13 -5.61
N VAL A 402 -2.91 -18.66 -6.19
CA VAL A 402 -3.11 -20.09 -6.43
C VAL A 402 -3.42 -20.31 -7.91
N TRP A 403 -2.72 -21.23 -8.53
CA TRP A 403 -2.77 -21.46 -9.96
C TRP A 403 -3.23 -22.88 -10.28
N GLY A 404 -4.25 -23.02 -11.11
CA GLY A 404 -4.82 -24.33 -11.50
C GLY A 404 -6.11 -24.19 -12.30
N ARG A 405 -6.48 -25.23 -13.01
CA ARG A 405 -7.75 -25.30 -13.77
C ARG A 405 -8.93 -25.64 -12.88
N ASP A 406 -8.73 -26.41 -11.83
CA ASP A 406 -9.79 -26.71 -10.85
C ASP A 406 -9.98 -25.51 -9.90
N HIS A 407 -10.86 -24.59 -10.31
CA HIS A 407 -11.21 -23.42 -9.51
C HIS A 407 -11.80 -23.75 -8.13
N LYS A 408 -12.43 -24.92 -7.95
CA LYS A 408 -12.96 -25.34 -6.64
C LYS A 408 -11.81 -25.67 -5.69
N ARG A 409 -10.83 -26.44 -6.17
CA ARG A 409 -9.59 -26.73 -5.43
C ARG A 409 -8.80 -25.47 -5.15
N CYS A 410 -8.61 -24.58 -6.15
CA CYS A 410 -7.95 -23.30 -5.96
C CYS A 410 -8.62 -22.46 -4.85
N ARG A 411 -9.94 -22.33 -4.84
CA ARG A 411 -10.67 -21.61 -3.78
C ARG A 411 -10.53 -22.25 -2.41
N ALA A 412 -10.52 -23.58 -2.32
CA ALA A 412 -10.33 -24.28 -1.06
C ALA A 412 -8.93 -24.05 -0.47
N ILE A 413 -7.90 -24.00 -1.32
CA ILE A 413 -6.53 -23.66 -0.91
C ILE A 413 -6.46 -22.19 -0.52
N ALA A 414 -6.96 -21.28 -1.36
CA ALA A 414 -6.93 -19.84 -1.13
C ALA A 414 -7.57 -19.43 0.21
N ALA A 415 -8.66 -20.10 0.62
CA ALA A 415 -9.33 -19.86 1.89
C ALA A 415 -8.49 -20.20 3.13
N ARG A 416 -7.36 -20.91 2.96
CA ARG A 416 -6.47 -21.35 4.04
C ARG A 416 -5.13 -20.60 4.07
N ILE A 417 -4.96 -19.60 3.19
CA ILE A 417 -3.72 -18.81 3.11
C ILE A 417 -3.86 -17.55 3.97
N ASP A 418 -2.86 -17.31 4.81
CA ASP A 418 -2.77 -16.17 5.71
C ASP A 418 -2.14 -14.96 4.99
N ALA A 419 -2.89 -14.33 4.09
CA ALA A 419 -2.50 -13.12 3.38
C ALA A 419 -3.64 -12.11 3.31
N GLY A 420 -3.31 -10.84 3.15
CA GLY A 420 -4.29 -9.77 3.02
C GLY A 420 -5.05 -9.82 1.70
N MET A 421 -4.42 -10.35 0.65
CA MET A 421 -5.03 -10.59 -0.66
C MET A 421 -4.66 -11.98 -1.17
N VAL A 422 -5.62 -12.75 -1.65
CA VAL A 422 -5.37 -14.04 -2.31
C VAL A 422 -6.06 -14.04 -3.66
N THR A 423 -5.30 -14.37 -4.70
CA THR A 423 -5.77 -14.38 -6.09
C THR A 423 -5.77 -15.78 -6.68
N ILE A 424 -6.58 -16.03 -7.70
CA ILE A 424 -6.61 -17.29 -8.42
C ILE A 424 -6.32 -17.03 -9.88
N ASN A 425 -5.28 -17.69 -10.41
CA ASN A 425 -4.81 -17.57 -11.79
C ASN A 425 -4.43 -16.14 -12.21
N ASP A 426 -4.05 -15.31 -11.24
CA ASP A 426 -3.49 -13.98 -11.42
C ASP A 426 -2.60 -13.62 -10.23
N ALA A 427 -1.70 -12.67 -10.40
CA ALA A 427 -0.88 -12.12 -9.33
C ALA A 427 -0.52 -10.67 -9.68
N VAL A 428 -0.26 -9.83 -8.68
CA VAL A 428 0.09 -8.41 -8.80
C VAL A 428 -1.05 -7.54 -9.35
N THR A 429 -1.56 -7.83 -10.57
CA THR A 429 -2.60 -7.03 -11.26
C THR A 429 -3.81 -6.69 -10.38
N PRO A 430 -4.40 -7.65 -9.62
CA PRO A 430 -5.54 -7.36 -8.74
C PRO A 430 -5.24 -6.38 -7.61
N SER A 431 -3.96 -6.17 -7.27
CA SER A 431 -3.56 -5.13 -6.31
C SER A 431 -3.87 -3.70 -6.80
N GLY A 432 -4.06 -3.52 -8.11
CA GLY A 432 -4.48 -2.24 -8.72
C GLY A 432 -5.99 -1.98 -8.70
N LEU A 433 -6.84 -2.93 -8.27
CA LEU A 433 -8.29 -2.77 -8.25
C LEU A 433 -8.73 -1.69 -7.27
N ALA A 434 -9.28 -0.59 -7.79
CA ALA A 434 -9.63 0.60 -7.02
C ALA A 434 -10.67 0.37 -5.92
N ALA A 435 -11.60 -0.55 -6.12
CA ALA A 435 -12.67 -0.89 -5.15
C ALA A 435 -12.20 -1.88 -4.08
N SER A 436 -11.10 -2.60 -4.33
CA SER A 436 -10.60 -3.63 -3.43
C SER A 436 -9.76 -3.01 -2.32
N PRO A 437 -10.05 -3.29 -1.04
CA PRO A 437 -9.15 -2.90 0.04
C PRO A 437 -7.82 -3.64 -0.12
N PHE A 438 -6.73 -2.93 0.06
CA PHE A 438 -5.38 -3.47 -0.04
C PHE A 438 -4.66 -3.33 1.30
N GLY A 439 -3.90 -4.35 1.69
CA GLY A 439 -3.07 -4.36 2.89
C GLY A 439 -2.78 -5.75 3.40
N GLY A 440 -1.74 -5.85 4.20
CA GLY A 440 -1.19 -7.11 4.69
C GLY A 440 -1.76 -7.60 6.01
N THR A 441 -1.27 -8.77 6.40
CA THR A 441 -1.40 -9.38 7.73
C THR A 441 0.01 -9.71 8.26
N LYS A 442 0.12 -10.23 9.47
CA LYS A 442 1.40 -10.57 10.10
C LYS A 442 2.35 -9.35 10.10
N ARG A 443 3.61 -9.52 9.68
CA ARG A 443 4.60 -8.45 9.58
C ARG A 443 4.47 -7.59 8.32
N SER A 444 3.54 -7.91 7.42
CA SER A 444 3.23 -7.05 6.27
C SER A 444 2.38 -5.83 6.64
N GLY A 445 2.00 -5.70 7.90
CA GLY A 445 1.35 -4.52 8.43
C GLY A 445 -0.11 -4.71 8.80
N PHE A 446 -0.80 -3.61 9.00
CA PHE A 446 -2.20 -3.57 9.45
C PHE A 446 -2.90 -2.30 8.95
N GLY A 447 -4.23 -2.28 9.05
CA GLY A 447 -5.08 -1.33 8.36
C GLY A 447 -5.28 -1.74 6.89
N ARG A 448 -5.93 -0.89 6.15
CA ARG A 448 -6.15 -1.09 4.71
C ARG A 448 -6.10 0.26 3.99
N VAL A 449 -5.64 0.23 2.75
CA VAL A 449 -5.75 1.36 1.83
C VAL A 449 -6.72 1.02 0.71
N ARG A 450 -7.25 2.02 0.03
CA ARG A 450 -8.19 1.90 -1.10
C ARG A 450 -9.55 1.28 -0.74
N GLY A 451 -10.48 1.38 -1.67
CA GLY A 451 -11.84 0.91 -1.49
C GLY A 451 -12.58 1.58 -0.33
N ALA A 452 -13.72 1.03 0.04
CA ALA A 452 -14.55 1.56 1.12
C ALA A 452 -13.89 1.44 2.51
N ILE A 453 -13.13 0.36 2.72
CA ILE A 453 -12.42 0.15 3.99
C ILE A 453 -11.28 1.16 4.10
N GLY A 454 -10.45 1.33 3.06
CA GLY A 454 -9.37 2.30 3.06
C GLY A 454 -9.86 3.75 3.23
N LEU A 455 -10.97 4.13 2.57
CA LEU A 455 -11.53 5.46 2.78
C LEU A 455 -11.99 5.68 4.23
N ARG A 456 -12.46 4.65 4.91
CA ARG A 456 -12.84 4.73 6.33
C ARG A 456 -11.66 4.80 7.29
N GLU A 457 -10.45 4.47 6.86
CA GLU A 457 -9.24 4.70 7.65
C GLU A 457 -8.96 6.20 7.88
N PHE A 458 -9.57 7.07 7.08
CA PHE A 458 -9.45 8.53 7.18
C PHE A 458 -10.57 9.21 7.98
N VAL A 459 -11.41 8.44 8.66
CA VAL A 459 -12.50 8.96 9.50
C VAL A 459 -12.63 8.10 10.76
N GLU A 460 -13.24 8.67 11.78
CA GLU A 460 -13.65 7.93 12.97
C GLU A 460 -15.17 7.87 13.11
N PRO A 461 -15.72 6.74 13.60
CA PRO A 461 -17.15 6.63 13.85
C PRO A 461 -17.56 7.39 15.11
N GLN A 462 -18.61 8.18 15.00
CA GLN A 462 -19.22 8.86 16.15
C GLN A 462 -20.69 8.49 16.25
N THR A 463 -21.13 8.01 17.40
CA THR A 463 -22.54 7.72 17.66
C THR A 463 -23.27 8.96 18.14
N HIS A 464 -24.29 9.37 17.38
CA HIS A 464 -25.24 10.38 17.76
C HIS A 464 -26.52 9.71 18.24
N TYR A 465 -26.88 9.93 19.49
CA TYR A 465 -28.08 9.43 20.10
C TYR A 465 -29.01 10.59 20.43
N GLU A 466 -30.26 10.54 19.96
CA GLU A 466 -31.26 11.57 20.21
C GLU A 466 -32.40 11.02 21.05
N ARG A 467 -32.85 11.81 22.01
CA ARG A 467 -34.02 11.50 22.81
C ARG A 467 -34.79 12.77 23.13
N SER A 468 -36.10 12.69 23.06
CA SER A 468 -36.96 13.81 23.48
C SER A 468 -36.78 14.10 24.98
N PRO A 469 -36.75 15.36 25.37
CA PRO A 469 -36.75 15.74 26.78
C PRO A 469 -38.04 15.26 27.49
N GLY A 470 -37.95 14.88 28.77
CA GLY A 470 -39.11 14.53 29.60
C GLY A 470 -39.71 13.12 29.39
N GLY A 471 -39.17 12.27 28.50
CA GLY A 471 -39.69 10.92 28.31
C GLY A 471 -39.49 10.00 29.54
N PHE A 472 -40.32 8.96 29.66
CA PHE A 472 -40.22 7.97 30.72
C PHE A 472 -38.83 7.33 30.81
N ARG A 473 -38.17 7.48 31.99
CA ARG A 473 -36.77 7.07 32.20
C ARG A 473 -36.65 6.33 33.54
N PRO A 474 -37.14 5.09 33.64
CA PRO A 474 -37.23 4.35 34.88
C PRO A 474 -35.87 4.01 35.50
N HIS A 475 -34.78 4.15 34.73
CA HIS A 475 -33.40 3.93 35.18
C HIS A 475 -32.76 5.15 35.85
N LEU A 476 -33.43 6.29 35.93
CA LEU A 476 -32.90 7.46 36.63
C LEU A 476 -33.26 7.39 38.12
N PHE A 477 -32.46 8.09 38.93
CA PHE A 477 -32.72 8.22 40.34
C PHE A 477 -33.90 9.19 40.65
N PRO A 478 -34.73 8.89 41.67
CA PRO A 478 -34.79 7.60 42.36
C PRO A 478 -35.30 6.49 41.44
N TYR A 479 -34.80 5.29 41.58
CA TYR A 479 -35.23 4.16 40.74
C TYR A 479 -36.74 3.93 40.89
N SER A 480 -37.39 3.68 39.74
CA SER A 480 -38.79 3.23 39.76
C SER A 480 -38.90 1.89 40.49
N ALA A 481 -39.86 1.76 41.41
CA ALA A 481 -40.15 0.48 42.07
C ALA A 481 -40.47 -0.67 41.11
N ASN A 482 -40.88 -0.34 39.86
CA ASN A 482 -41.20 -1.32 38.82
C ASN A 482 -40.00 -1.66 37.94
N LEU A 483 -38.83 -1.03 38.10
CA LEU A 483 -37.68 -1.25 37.23
C LEU A 483 -37.28 -2.73 37.13
N GLY A 484 -37.20 -3.39 38.29
CA GLY A 484 -36.85 -4.83 38.33
C GLY A 484 -37.86 -5.72 37.61
N ARG A 485 -39.16 -5.40 37.69
CA ARG A 485 -40.22 -6.12 36.95
C ARG A 485 -40.08 -5.91 35.45
N ILE A 486 -39.86 -4.67 35.03
CA ILE A 486 -39.65 -4.33 33.60
C ILE A 486 -38.43 -5.08 33.03
N LEU A 487 -37.30 -5.08 33.74
CA LEU A 487 -36.08 -5.79 33.34
C LEU A 487 -36.30 -7.31 33.29
N ASN A 488 -37.04 -7.88 34.22
CA ASN A 488 -37.35 -9.32 34.21
C ASN A 488 -38.27 -9.73 33.03
N ILE A 489 -39.29 -8.91 32.75
CA ILE A 489 -40.16 -9.13 31.57
C ILE A 489 -39.31 -9.05 30.31
N TYR A 490 -38.49 -8.01 30.16
CA TYR A 490 -37.57 -7.85 29.08
C TYR A 490 -36.67 -9.07 28.87
N ARG A 491 -36.00 -9.52 29.95
CA ARG A 491 -35.12 -10.69 29.93
C ARG A 491 -35.85 -11.95 29.48
N ARG A 492 -37.08 -12.20 29.99
CA ARG A 492 -37.87 -13.37 29.61
C ARG A 492 -38.33 -13.36 28.15
N TRP A 493 -38.56 -12.17 27.56
CA TRP A 493 -39.05 -12.05 26.19
C TRP A 493 -37.95 -12.13 25.13
N PHE A 494 -36.74 -11.74 25.48
CA PHE A 494 -35.67 -11.59 24.50
C PHE A 494 -34.44 -12.43 24.79
N HIS A 495 -34.35 -13.09 25.95
CA HIS A 495 -33.17 -13.85 26.35
C HIS A 495 -33.52 -15.20 27.01
N SER A 496 -34.70 -15.73 26.77
CA SER A 496 -35.12 -17.07 27.22
C SER A 496 -35.01 -18.08 26.11
#